data_9d678c9834006fd8af4d883e4d3c9624
#
_entry.id   9d678c9834006fd8af4d883e4d3c9624
#
_cell.length_a   1.000
_cell.length_b   1.000
_cell.length_c   1.000
_cell.angle_alpha   90.00
_cell.angle_beta   90.00
_cell.angle_gamma   90.00
#
_symmetry.space_group_name_H-M   'P 1'
#
loop_
_entity.id
_entity.type
_entity.pdbx_description
1 polymer ?
#
loop_
_entity_poly.entity_id
_entity_poly.type
_entity_poly.pdbx_seq_one_letter_code
_entity_poly.pdbx_strand_id
1 'polypeptide(L)'
;GEMISFAGLCKMACCNLAESFENSASVTVGYSDAISGARQIKMLGLAGTYTQILDENRPIMRGLSAPYGLSYTPGMWLNSIQVSKGISSVTAGHEAITGQINLEHRKPTDDERLFINFYLDDELRPELNLSTALPVTKDKKLSTILLLHGSLDTHLLGDMDDNGDGFMDLPKTRLGAVANRWLYTADNGAQVRWGFKYLAENRLSGQKHYKASMREEMDTDWDKGAMYGSQIKNRELNAYFKFGMPVGPGVYDEDQQDELRSNIAFVADYDRFRERAYFGLNDYDGTDNMVSLNMMYNHYFSFRHSLIVGVQSHLQFLDESLLNPTPWLDAAGAWNLDRQENEVGAYAEYTYTIKDKLSVVAGIRGDYNGYYDKFYVTPRGHIKWNITPTTILRGSAGLGYRSTNVITDNIGVLATGRHITFE
;
A
#
# COMPACT_ATOMS: atom_id res chain seq x y z
N GLY A 1 -0.66 -12.80 14.43
CA GLY A 1 -0.44 -12.41 13.05
C GLY A 1 0.03 -13.60 12.21
N GLU A 2 -0.11 -13.47 10.94
CA GLU A 2 0.41 -14.39 9.93
C GLU A 2 1.66 -13.74 9.30
N MET A 3 2.65 -14.54 8.95
CA MET A 3 3.83 -14.06 8.23
C MET A 3 4.04 -14.92 6.98
N ILE A 4 4.08 -14.25 5.82
CA ILE A 4 4.43 -14.87 4.54
C ILE A 4 5.89 -14.54 4.28
N SER A 5 6.74 -15.57 4.25
CA SER A 5 8.19 -15.41 4.03
C SER A 5 8.53 -15.35 2.54
N PHE A 6 9.75 -14.90 2.21
CA PHE A 6 10.26 -14.89 0.85
C PHE A 6 10.19 -16.28 0.18
N ALA A 7 10.53 -17.33 0.90
CA ALA A 7 10.38 -18.70 0.39
C ALA A 7 8.93 -19.07 0.05
N GLY A 8 7.96 -18.56 0.83
CA GLY A 8 6.53 -18.67 0.52
C GLY A 8 6.16 -17.92 -0.76
N LEU A 9 6.61 -16.68 -0.91
CA LEU A 9 6.39 -15.85 -2.09
C LEU A 9 6.94 -16.50 -3.37
N CYS A 10 8.16 -17.05 -3.31
CA CYS A 10 8.76 -17.79 -4.43
C CYS A 10 7.98 -19.05 -4.82
N LYS A 11 7.45 -19.80 -3.83
CA LYS A 11 6.65 -21.01 -4.10
C LYS A 11 5.32 -20.71 -4.81
N MET A 12 4.72 -19.57 -4.50
CA MET A 12 3.45 -19.15 -5.08
C MET A 12 3.62 -18.47 -6.43
N ALA A 13 4.88 -18.24 -6.88
CA ALA A 13 5.19 -17.49 -8.11
C ALA A 13 4.45 -16.14 -8.17
N CYS A 14 4.38 -15.43 -7.02
CA CYS A 14 3.56 -14.22 -6.85
C CYS A 14 4.06 -13.08 -7.71
N CYS A 15 3.29 -12.68 -8.69
CA CYS A 15 3.59 -11.55 -9.57
C CYS A 15 3.40 -10.20 -8.85
N ASN A 16 2.43 -10.13 -7.95
CA ASN A 16 2.12 -8.91 -7.21
C ASN A 16 1.64 -9.21 -5.78
N LEU A 17 1.42 -8.14 -5.00
CA LEU A 17 1.02 -8.27 -3.61
C LEU A 17 -0.33 -8.98 -3.44
N ALA A 18 -1.30 -8.76 -4.34
CA ALA A 18 -2.59 -9.42 -4.23
C ALA A 18 -2.47 -10.94 -4.33
N GLU A 19 -1.70 -11.44 -5.29
CA GLU A 19 -1.46 -12.89 -5.46
C GLU A 19 -0.74 -13.51 -4.27
N SER A 20 0.07 -12.72 -3.55
CA SER A 20 0.74 -13.16 -2.33
C SER A 20 -0.23 -13.60 -1.22
N PHE A 21 -1.50 -13.22 -1.30
CA PHE A 21 -2.53 -13.57 -0.31
C PHE A 21 -3.41 -14.74 -0.71
N GLU A 22 -3.26 -15.33 -1.88
CA GLU A 22 -4.14 -16.43 -2.35
C GLU A 22 -4.19 -17.63 -1.39
N ASN A 23 -3.08 -17.92 -0.72
CA ASN A 23 -2.99 -18.96 0.30
C ASN A 23 -3.08 -18.45 1.74
N SER A 24 -3.42 -17.17 1.94
CA SER A 24 -3.57 -16.61 3.28
C SER A 24 -4.91 -17.04 3.89
N ALA A 25 -4.88 -17.53 5.12
CA ALA A 25 -6.09 -17.77 5.91
C ALA A 25 -6.71 -16.47 6.46
N SER A 26 -6.05 -15.34 6.27
CA SER A 26 -6.39 -14.06 6.90
C SER A 26 -6.97 -13.05 5.94
N VAL A 27 -6.62 -13.15 4.66
CA VAL A 27 -6.95 -12.18 3.62
C VAL A 27 -7.57 -12.91 2.44
N THR A 28 -8.70 -12.42 1.95
CA THR A 28 -9.32 -12.89 0.72
C THR A 28 -9.08 -11.86 -0.37
N VAL A 29 -8.74 -12.30 -1.58
CA VAL A 29 -8.47 -11.44 -2.72
C VAL A 29 -9.55 -11.61 -3.79
N GLY A 30 -9.86 -10.54 -4.50
CA GLY A 30 -10.77 -10.52 -5.65
C GLY A 30 -10.55 -9.27 -6.49
N TYR A 31 -11.32 -9.16 -7.56
CA TYR A 31 -11.35 -7.95 -8.39
C TYR A 31 -12.54 -7.08 -7.99
N SER A 32 -12.39 -5.75 -8.11
CA SER A 32 -13.49 -4.81 -7.88
C SER A 32 -14.45 -4.80 -9.05
N ASP A 33 -13.92 -4.75 -10.26
CA ASP A 33 -14.64 -4.68 -11.53
C ASP A 33 -13.72 -5.09 -12.70
N ALA A 34 -14.33 -5.47 -13.82
CA ALA A 34 -13.61 -5.89 -15.02
C ALA A 34 -12.96 -4.72 -15.78
N ILE A 35 -13.44 -3.49 -15.61
CA ILE A 35 -12.99 -2.33 -16.38
C ILE A 35 -11.71 -1.76 -15.83
N SER A 36 -11.65 -1.51 -14.52
CA SER A 36 -10.42 -1.06 -13.87
C SER A 36 -9.45 -2.20 -13.63
N GLY A 37 -9.94 -3.45 -13.47
CA GLY A 37 -9.15 -4.59 -13.05
C GLY A 37 -8.50 -4.38 -11.69
N ALA A 38 -9.04 -3.47 -10.89
CA ALA A 38 -8.52 -3.16 -9.57
C ALA A 38 -8.69 -4.35 -8.65
N ARG A 39 -7.61 -4.77 -8.00
CA ARG A 39 -7.63 -5.87 -7.05
C ARG A 39 -8.05 -5.38 -5.68
N GLN A 40 -8.88 -6.14 -5.02
CA GLN A 40 -9.35 -5.85 -3.67
C GLN A 40 -9.00 -6.98 -2.72
N ILE A 41 -8.70 -6.61 -1.48
CA ILE A 41 -8.60 -7.55 -0.38
C ILE A 41 -9.82 -7.40 0.53
N LYS A 42 -10.14 -8.47 1.25
CA LYS A 42 -11.12 -8.46 2.34
C LYS A 42 -10.45 -9.07 3.57
N MET A 43 -10.64 -8.44 4.71
CA MET A 43 -10.17 -8.93 6.00
C MET A 43 -11.31 -8.88 6.99
N LEU A 44 -11.53 -9.96 7.73
CA LEU A 44 -12.68 -10.09 8.64
C LEU A 44 -14.05 -9.86 7.97
N GLY A 45 -14.16 -10.15 6.67
CA GLY A 45 -15.39 -9.96 5.90
C GLY A 45 -15.67 -8.53 5.43
N LEU A 46 -14.82 -7.56 5.76
CA LEU A 46 -14.94 -6.16 5.37
C LEU A 46 -13.99 -5.82 4.20
N ALA A 47 -14.34 -4.76 3.48
CA ALA A 47 -13.55 -4.27 2.34
C ALA A 47 -12.12 -3.86 2.74
N GLY A 48 -11.19 -3.98 1.83
CA GLY A 48 -9.78 -3.66 2.03
C GLY A 48 -9.50 -2.19 2.37
N THR A 49 -10.42 -1.29 2.06
CA THR A 49 -10.37 0.12 2.47
C THR A 49 -10.32 0.33 3.98
N TYR A 50 -10.69 -0.67 4.78
CA TYR A 50 -10.59 -0.69 6.24
C TYR A 50 -9.34 -1.38 6.75
N THR A 51 -8.48 -1.88 5.86
CA THR A 51 -7.19 -2.52 6.19
C THR A 51 -6.07 -1.54 5.89
N GLN A 52 -5.25 -1.26 6.88
CA GLN A 52 -4.08 -0.40 6.68
C GLN A 52 -2.93 -1.20 6.06
N ILE A 53 -2.35 -0.67 4.99
CA ILE A 53 -1.17 -1.25 4.36
C ILE A 53 0.04 -0.36 4.64
N LEU A 54 1.11 -0.98 5.09
CA LEU A 54 2.37 -0.33 5.45
C LEU A 54 3.51 -0.90 4.60
N ASP A 55 4.46 -0.05 4.25
CA ASP A 55 5.78 -0.40 3.74
C ASP A 55 6.82 -0.09 4.81
N GLU A 56 7.31 -1.12 5.49
CA GLU A 56 8.23 -0.99 6.62
C GLU A 56 7.76 0.09 7.63
N ASN A 57 6.52 -0.06 8.09
CA ASN A 57 5.82 0.85 9.03
C ASN A 57 5.51 2.26 8.48
N ARG A 58 5.57 2.50 7.17
CA ARG A 58 5.08 3.72 6.52
C ARG A 58 3.72 3.44 5.89
N PRO A 59 2.67 4.20 6.15
CA PRO A 59 1.38 4.04 5.45
C PRO A 59 1.54 4.28 3.95
N ILE A 60 1.05 3.32 3.16
CA ILE A 60 1.04 3.35 1.68
C ILE A 60 -0.34 2.97 1.15
N MET A 61 -0.54 3.05 -0.16
CA MET A 61 -1.78 2.70 -0.85
C MET A 61 -2.99 3.48 -0.28
N ARG A 62 -2.81 4.77 -0.16
CA ARG A 62 -3.82 5.73 0.30
C ARG A 62 -4.24 6.64 -0.85
N GLY A 63 -5.35 7.37 -0.69
CA GLY A 63 -5.84 8.32 -1.70
C GLY A 63 -6.02 7.65 -3.05
N LEU A 64 -5.57 8.29 -4.13
CA LEU A 64 -5.72 7.81 -5.51
C LEU A 64 -5.03 6.49 -5.80
N SER A 65 -3.96 6.14 -5.08
CA SER A 65 -3.26 4.87 -5.29
C SER A 65 -3.98 3.67 -4.69
N ALA A 66 -4.93 3.88 -3.79
CA ALA A 66 -5.58 2.80 -3.03
C ALA A 66 -6.23 1.71 -3.91
N PRO A 67 -6.93 2.00 -5.01
CA PRO A 67 -7.55 0.96 -5.84
C PRO A 67 -6.54 0.06 -6.54
N TYR A 68 -5.35 0.57 -6.85
CA TYR A 68 -4.37 -0.10 -7.70
C TYR A 68 -3.14 -0.61 -6.96
N GLY A 69 -2.90 -0.11 -5.75
CA GLY A 69 -1.65 -0.30 -5.01
C GLY A 69 -1.25 -1.76 -4.80
N LEU A 70 -2.22 -2.67 -4.66
CA LEU A 70 -1.96 -4.10 -4.55
C LEU A 70 -1.25 -4.70 -5.77
N SER A 71 -1.40 -4.08 -6.95
CA SER A 71 -0.70 -4.48 -8.18
C SER A 71 0.70 -3.85 -8.29
N TYR A 72 1.05 -2.87 -7.44
CA TYR A 72 2.23 -2.03 -7.58
C TYR A 72 3.43 -2.46 -6.75
N THR A 73 3.28 -3.55 -5.99
CA THR A 73 4.36 -4.13 -5.21
C THR A 73 4.60 -5.55 -5.68
N PRO A 74 5.66 -5.79 -6.47
CA PRO A 74 6.03 -7.13 -6.88
C PRO A 74 6.38 -8.01 -5.69
N GLY A 75 5.88 -9.24 -5.65
CA GLY A 75 6.18 -10.19 -4.57
C GLY A 75 7.68 -10.46 -4.42
N MET A 76 8.40 -10.45 -5.54
CA MET A 76 9.85 -10.68 -5.57
C MET A 76 10.69 -9.53 -4.97
N TRP A 77 10.11 -8.36 -4.73
CA TRP A 77 10.73 -7.26 -4.03
C TRP A 77 10.67 -7.38 -2.51
N LEU A 78 9.85 -8.30 -2.01
CA LEU A 78 9.56 -8.46 -0.59
C LEU A 78 10.40 -9.56 0.03
N ASN A 79 10.85 -9.35 1.26
CA ASN A 79 11.45 -10.36 2.12
C ASN A 79 10.35 -11.09 2.94
N SER A 80 9.34 -10.36 3.37
CA SER A 80 8.19 -10.93 4.07
C SER A 80 6.99 -9.99 4.04
N ILE A 81 5.81 -10.56 4.29
CA ILE A 81 4.57 -9.84 4.52
C ILE A 81 4.06 -10.25 5.90
N GLN A 82 3.78 -9.27 6.73
CA GLN A 82 3.25 -9.46 8.08
C GLN A 82 1.77 -9.05 8.09
N VAL A 83 0.88 -9.98 8.41
CA VAL A 83 -0.56 -9.76 8.46
C VAL A 83 -1.04 -9.82 9.91
N SER A 84 -1.66 -8.76 10.39
CA SER A 84 -2.26 -8.66 11.72
C SER A 84 -3.75 -8.39 11.60
N LYS A 85 -4.59 -9.29 12.11
CA LYS A 85 -6.04 -9.12 12.15
C LYS A 85 -6.45 -8.24 13.32
N GLY A 86 -7.50 -7.46 13.15
CA GLY A 86 -8.03 -6.56 14.15
C GLY A 86 -7.26 -5.25 14.25
N ILE A 87 -7.57 -4.48 15.25
CA ILE A 87 -6.95 -3.17 15.46
C ILE A 87 -5.45 -3.33 15.73
N SER A 88 -4.63 -2.49 15.13
CA SER A 88 -3.17 -2.50 15.26
C SER A 88 -2.65 -1.46 16.27
N SER A 89 -1.31 -1.40 16.45
CA SER A 89 -0.62 -0.37 17.24
C SER A 89 -1.03 1.05 16.83
N VAL A 90 -1.08 1.97 17.78
CA VAL A 90 -1.35 3.40 17.55
C VAL A 90 -0.20 4.11 16.84
N THR A 91 1.00 3.52 16.81
CA THR A 91 2.21 4.11 16.22
C THR A 91 2.17 4.21 14.70
N ALA A 92 1.41 3.32 14.05
CA ALA A 92 1.29 3.27 12.60
C ALA A 92 0.16 4.15 12.02
N GLY A 93 -0.62 4.80 12.88
CA GLY A 93 -1.75 5.65 12.49
C GLY A 93 -3.10 5.13 12.97
N HIS A 94 -4.16 5.76 12.49
CA HIS A 94 -5.53 5.54 12.95
C HIS A 94 -6.36 4.63 12.03
N GLU A 95 -5.89 4.34 10.81
CA GLU A 95 -6.69 3.72 9.73
C GLU A 95 -6.84 2.20 9.82
N ALA A 96 -6.09 1.52 10.68
CA ALA A 96 -6.20 0.07 10.85
C ALA A 96 -7.48 -0.30 11.62
N ILE A 97 -8.55 -0.60 10.92
CA ILE A 97 -9.86 -0.97 11.48
C ILE A 97 -10.02 -2.49 11.48
N THR A 98 -9.87 -3.16 10.32
CA THR A 98 -9.98 -4.61 10.21
C THR A 98 -8.67 -5.32 10.41
N GLY A 99 -7.57 -4.64 10.17
CA GLY A 99 -6.22 -5.18 10.29
C GLY A 99 -5.16 -4.30 9.68
N GLN A 100 -3.96 -4.83 9.73
CA GLN A 100 -2.76 -4.19 9.21
C GLN A 100 -1.93 -5.22 8.45
N ILE A 101 -1.44 -4.80 7.29
CA ILE A 101 -0.50 -5.55 6.48
C ILE A 101 0.77 -4.72 6.38
N ASN A 102 1.89 -5.24 6.88
CA ASN A 102 3.20 -4.59 6.78
C ASN A 102 4.09 -5.35 5.81
N LEU A 103 4.62 -4.64 4.83
CA LEU A 103 5.51 -5.16 3.80
C LEU A 103 6.95 -4.91 4.23
N GLU A 104 7.77 -5.95 4.27
CA GLU A 104 9.20 -5.86 4.49
C GLU A 104 9.92 -6.13 3.17
N HIS A 105 10.57 -5.11 2.65
CA HIS A 105 11.35 -5.23 1.41
C HIS A 105 12.67 -5.94 1.63
N ARG A 106 13.23 -6.47 0.55
CA ARG A 106 14.61 -6.95 0.48
C ARG A 106 15.57 -5.82 0.86
N LYS A 107 16.58 -6.15 1.65
CA LYS A 107 17.53 -5.17 2.23
C LYS A 107 18.87 -5.17 1.49
N PRO A 108 19.55 -4.04 1.42
CA PRO A 108 20.87 -3.97 0.78
C PRO A 108 21.92 -4.91 1.36
N THR A 109 21.73 -5.33 2.62
CA THR A 109 22.70 -6.14 3.38
C THR A 109 22.39 -7.64 3.37
N ASP A 110 21.14 -8.01 3.14
CA ASP A 110 20.67 -9.39 3.31
C ASP A 110 20.54 -10.12 1.97
N ASP A 111 20.81 -9.45 0.87
CA ASP A 111 20.48 -9.95 -0.46
C ASP A 111 21.68 -10.47 -1.22
N GLU A 112 21.38 -11.38 -2.16
CA GLU A 112 22.33 -11.81 -3.19
C GLU A 112 22.73 -10.61 -4.06
N ARG A 113 23.98 -10.60 -4.54
CA ARG A 113 24.48 -9.51 -5.40
C ARG A 113 23.64 -9.28 -6.64
N LEU A 114 23.07 -10.34 -7.19
CA LEU A 114 22.21 -10.30 -8.36
C LEU A 114 21.14 -11.39 -8.23
N PHE A 115 19.91 -10.99 -8.30
CA PHE A 115 18.76 -11.88 -8.38
C PHE A 115 17.92 -11.53 -9.61
N ILE A 116 17.64 -12.52 -10.45
CA ILE A 116 16.80 -12.38 -11.64
C ILE A 116 15.69 -13.43 -11.53
N ASN A 117 14.46 -12.98 -11.67
CA ASN A 117 13.29 -13.85 -11.75
C ASN A 117 12.52 -13.51 -13.02
N PHE A 118 12.28 -14.51 -13.83
CA PHE A 118 11.43 -14.41 -15.00
C PHE A 118 10.24 -15.35 -14.82
N TYR A 119 9.05 -14.85 -15.06
CA TYR A 119 7.81 -15.60 -15.03
C TYR A 119 7.11 -15.49 -16.37
N LEU A 120 6.51 -16.57 -16.82
CA LEU A 120 5.68 -16.66 -18.01
C LEU A 120 4.60 -17.70 -17.75
N ASP A 121 3.36 -17.36 -18.01
CA ASP A 121 2.25 -18.31 -17.92
C ASP A 121 1.81 -18.86 -19.30
N ASP A 122 0.74 -19.65 -19.30
CA ASP A 122 0.15 -20.26 -20.48
C ASP A 122 -0.54 -19.27 -21.41
N GLU A 123 -0.89 -18.08 -20.92
CA GLU A 123 -1.41 -16.96 -21.73
C GLU A 123 -0.30 -16.05 -22.29
N LEU A 124 0.96 -16.44 -22.07
CA LEU A 124 2.15 -15.67 -22.44
C LEU A 124 2.17 -14.27 -21.82
N ARG A 125 1.91 -14.20 -20.52
CA ARG A 125 2.09 -12.97 -19.71
C ARG A 125 3.51 -12.96 -19.14
N PRO A 126 4.47 -12.23 -19.77
CA PRO A 126 5.84 -12.18 -19.28
C PRO A 126 5.93 -11.21 -18.09
N GLU A 127 6.69 -11.61 -17.10
CA GLU A 127 7.11 -10.77 -15.98
C GLU A 127 8.60 -10.93 -15.72
N LEU A 128 9.29 -9.82 -15.51
CA LEU A 128 10.70 -9.79 -15.18
C LEU A 128 10.92 -9.00 -13.89
N ASN A 129 11.61 -9.62 -12.94
CA ASN A 129 12.10 -8.98 -11.74
C ASN A 129 13.64 -9.08 -11.69
N LEU A 130 14.28 -7.98 -11.34
CA LEU A 130 15.71 -7.93 -11.11
C LEU A 130 16.00 -7.18 -9.83
N SER A 131 16.87 -7.73 -8.99
CA SER A 131 17.43 -6.98 -7.86
C SER A 131 18.95 -7.14 -7.82
N THR A 132 19.64 -6.05 -7.44
CA THR A 132 21.07 -6.06 -7.22
C THR A 132 21.42 -5.29 -5.96
N ALA A 133 22.07 -5.98 -5.00
CA ALA A 133 22.50 -5.43 -3.72
C ALA A 133 24.02 -5.27 -3.71
N LEU A 134 24.50 -4.09 -3.34
CA LEU A 134 25.91 -3.72 -3.38
C LEU A 134 26.32 -2.99 -2.11
N PRO A 135 27.38 -3.44 -1.41
CA PRO A 135 28.07 -2.60 -0.45
C PRO A 135 28.82 -1.51 -1.21
N VAL A 136 28.59 -0.25 -0.83
CA VAL A 136 29.22 0.91 -1.48
C VAL A 136 30.57 1.22 -0.84
N THR A 137 30.66 1.06 0.48
CA THR A 137 31.89 1.26 1.25
C THR A 137 32.53 -0.07 1.60
N LYS A 138 33.87 -0.09 1.75
CA LYS A 138 34.64 -1.29 2.08
C LYS A 138 34.28 -1.87 3.45
N ASP A 139 33.92 -1.01 4.40
CA ASP A 139 33.46 -1.38 5.74
C ASP A 139 31.98 -1.81 5.77
N LYS A 140 31.31 -1.83 4.61
CA LYS A 140 29.90 -2.18 4.44
C LYS A 140 28.91 -1.33 5.24
N LYS A 141 29.33 -0.16 5.73
CA LYS A 141 28.45 0.76 6.45
C LYS A 141 27.42 1.40 5.55
N LEU A 142 27.77 1.65 4.29
CA LEU A 142 26.86 2.15 3.26
C LEU A 142 26.59 1.06 2.23
N SER A 143 25.33 0.72 2.05
CA SER A 143 24.87 -0.29 1.09
C SER A 143 23.66 0.21 0.31
N THR A 144 23.48 -0.30 -0.91
CA THR A 144 22.34 0.02 -1.76
C THR A 144 21.76 -1.23 -2.42
N ILE A 145 20.47 -1.19 -2.72
CA ILE A 145 19.79 -2.19 -3.55
C ILE A 145 18.99 -1.48 -4.63
N LEU A 146 19.13 -1.95 -5.86
CA LEU A 146 18.30 -1.57 -7.00
C LEU A 146 17.33 -2.70 -7.29
N LEU A 147 16.05 -2.34 -7.44
CA LEU A 147 14.95 -3.23 -7.74
C LEU A 147 14.29 -2.79 -9.04
N LEU A 148 14.15 -3.69 -9.99
CA LEU A 148 13.47 -3.46 -11.28
C LEU A 148 12.35 -4.46 -11.46
N HIS A 149 11.24 -4.02 -12.02
CA HIS A 149 10.08 -4.84 -12.34
C HIS A 149 9.46 -4.41 -13.66
N GLY A 150 9.05 -5.36 -14.46
CA GLY A 150 8.25 -5.14 -15.66
C GLY A 150 7.30 -6.29 -15.90
N SER A 151 6.06 -5.99 -16.23
CA SER A 151 5.04 -6.97 -16.58
C SER A 151 4.18 -6.52 -17.75
N LEU A 152 3.77 -7.50 -18.56
CA LEU A 152 2.86 -7.32 -19.69
C LEU A 152 1.74 -8.34 -19.54
N ASP A 153 0.53 -7.87 -19.38
CA ASP A 153 -0.68 -8.67 -19.41
C ASP A 153 -1.51 -8.23 -20.62
N THR A 154 -1.23 -8.82 -21.76
CA THR A 154 -1.85 -8.48 -23.04
C THR A 154 -2.51 -9.67 -23.71
N HIS A 155 -2.50 -10.82 -23.05
CA HIS A 155 -3.00 -12.09 -23.59
C HIS A 155 -2.57 -12.30 -25.03
N LEU A 156 -1.27 -12.54 -25.23
CA LEU A 156 -0.67 -12.71 -26.56
C LEU A 156 -1.21 -13.95 -27.28
N LEU A 157 -1.58 -14.99 -26.50
CA LEU A 157 -2.27 -16.18 -27.00
C LEU A 157 -3.64 -16.25 -26.31
N GLY A 158 -4.67 -15.93 -27.03
CA GLY A 158 -6.01 -16.06 -26.52
C GLY A 158 -6.83 -14.79 -26.63
N ASP A 159 -7.99 -14.89 -26.08
CA ASP A 159 -9.05 -13.92 -26.10
C ASP A 159 -9.26 -13.44 -24.67
N MET A 160 -9.29 -12.17 -24.43
CA MET A 160 -9.58 -11.60 -23.10
C MET A 160 -11.09 -11.63 -22.75
N ASP A 161 -11.87 -12.34 -23.52
CA ASP A 161 -13.31 -12.50 -23.39
C ASP A 161 -13.61 -14.00 -23.20
N ASP A 162 -13.39 -14.50 -21.98
CA ASP A 162 -13.56 -15.92 -21.64
C ASP A 162 -15.03 -16.30 -21.49
N ASN A 163 -15.89 -15.33 -21.16
CA ASN A 163 -17.32 -15.54 -20.97
C ASN A 163 -18.14 -15.38 -22.27
N GLY A 164 -17.54 -14.82 -23.33
CA GLY A 164 -18.12 -14.67 -24.67
C GLY A 164 -19.15 -13.53 -24.76
N ASP A 165 -19.11 -12.55 -23.87
CA ASP A 165 -20.07 -11.41 -23.88
C ASP A 165 -19.64 -10.25 -24.77
N GLY A 166 -18.46 -10.31 -25.37
CA GLY A 166 -17.90 -9.31 -26.26
C GLY A 166 -17.09 -8.23 -25.56
N PHE A 167 -16.88 -8.34 -24.24
CA PHE A 167 -16.06 -7.44 -23.45
C PHE A 167 -14.83 -8.17 -22.90
N MET A 168 -13.79 -7.40 -22.61
CA MET A 168 -12.62 -7.93 -21.92
C MET A 168 -12.95 -8.19 -20.45
N ASP A 169 -12.72 -9.40 -19.98
CA ASP A 169 -12.92 -9.78 -18.56
C ASP A 169 -11.92 -9.11 -17.62
N LEU A 170 -10.70 -8.84 -18.12
CA LEU A 170 -9.65 -8.09 -17.45
C LEU A 170 -8.99 -7.08 -18.40
N PRO A 171 -8.47 -5.96 -17.90
CA PRO A 171 -7.78 -5.00 -18.74
C PRO A 171 -6.43 -5.52 -19.23
N LYS A 172 -6.06 -5.16 -20.45
CA LYS A 172 -4.68 -5.29 -20.96
C LYS A 172 -3.80 -4.34 -20.17
N THR A 173 -2.80 -4.87 -19.47
CA THR A 173 -1.95 -4.09 -18.56
C THR A 173 -0.50 -4.10 -19.01
N ARG A 174 0.15 -2.94 -18.89
CA ARG A 174 1.61 -2.78 -19.03
C ARG A 174 2.10 -2.01 -17.83
N LEU A 175 3.02 -2.61 -17.08
CA LEU A 175 3.56 -2.05 -15.85
C LEU A 175 5.08 -2.07 -15.89
N GLY A 176 5.71 -0.96 -15.50
CA GLY A 176 7.13 -0.88 -15.24
C GLY A 176 7.38 -0.15 -13.94
N ALA A 177 8.30 -0.66 -13.12
CA ALA A 177 8.67 -0.07 -11.86
C ALA A 177 10.17 -0.18 -11.57
N VAL A 178 10.70 0.84 -10.91
CA VAL A 178 12.06 0.89 -10.40
C VAL A 178 12.06 1.41 -8.98
N ALA A 179 12.86 0.80 -8.10
CA ALA A 179 13.12 1.32 -6.78
C ALA A 179 14.62 1.23 -6.46
N ASN A 180 15.13 2.24 -5.78
CA ASN A 180 16.49 2.22 -5.27
C ASN A 180 16.46 2.58 -3.78
N ARG A 181 17.10 1.76 -2.97
CA ARG A 181 17.06 1.84 -1.51
C ARG A 181 18.48 1.83 -0.96
N TRP A 182 18.70 2.63 0.06
CA TRP A 182 19.98 2.85 0.70
C TRP A 182 19.89 2.61 2.19
N LEU A 183 20.96 2.10 2.75
CA LEU A 183 21.14 1.89 4.18
C LEU A 183 22.55 2.35 4.57
N TYR A 184 22.63 3.25 5.54
CA TYR A 184 23.84 3.60 6.24
C TYR A 184 23.73 3.23 7.72
N THR A 185 24.73 2.56 8.24
CA THR A 185 24.83 2.19 9.66
C THR A 185 26.11 2.75 10.26
N ALA A 186 25.98 3.61 11.26
CA ALA A 186 27.11 4.21 11.98
C ALA A 186 27.61 3.30 13.11
N ASP A 187 28.84 3.54 13.59
CA ASP A 187 29.46 2.75 14.67
C ASP A 187 28.70 2.84 16.00
N ASN A 188 28.02 3.94 16.25
CA ASN A 188 27.20 4.13 17.44
C ASN A 188 25.79 3.48 17.36
N GLY A 189 25.52 2.71 16.30
CA GLY A 189 24.25 2.05 16.06
C GLY A 189 23.18 2.93 15.41
N ALA A 190 23.48 4.19 15.09
CA ALA A 190 22.55 5.03 14.32
C ALA A 190 22.41 4.49 12.90
N GLN A 191 21.19 4.53 12.37
CA GLN A 191 20.87 4.10 11.02
C GLN A 191 20.16 5.19 10.26
N VAL A 192 20.54 5.34 8.98
CA VAL A 192 19.85 6.17 8.02
C VAL A 192 19.43 5.30 6.85
N ARG A 193 18.15 5.37 6.49
CA ARG A 193 17.60 4.68 5.32
C ARG A 193 16.87 5.69 4.46
N TRP A 194 17.10 5.64 3.17
CA TRP A 194 16.36 6.45 2.19
C TRP A 194 16.20 5.69 0.90
N GLY A 195 15.29 6.14 0.10
CA GLY A 195 15.06 5.54 -1.20
C GLY A 195 13.97 6.24 -1.96
N PHE A 196 13.81 5.81 -3.20
CA PHE A 196 12.72 6.22 -4.07
C PHE A 196 12.17 5.02 -4.85
N LYS A 197 10.92 5.12 -5.27
CA LYS A 197 10.23 4.23 -6.19
C LYS A 197 9.57 5.08 -7.27
N TYR A 198 9.70 4.65 -8.51
CA TYR A 198 8.92 5.19 -9.63
C TYR A 198 8.21 4.05 -10.33
N LEU A 199 6.96 4.29 -10.72
CA LEU A 199 6.11 3.34 -11.40
C LEU A 199 5.32 4.03 -12.50
N ALA A 200 5.14 3.32 -13.62
CA ALA A 200 4.25 3.72 -14.70
C ALA A 200 3.43 2.52 -15.15
N GLU A 201 2.12 2.71 -15.25
CA GLU A 201 1.16 1.71 -15.68
C GLU A 201 0.22 2.26 -16.73
N ASN A 202 -0.19 1.38 -17.65
CA ASN A 202 -1.24 1.61 -18.62
C ASN A 202 -2.18 0.41 -18.65
N ARG A 203 -3.47 0.63 -18.41
CA ARG A 203 -4.55 -0.38 -18.48
C ARG A 203 -5.49 0.03 -19.59
N LEU A 204 -5.86 -0.91 -20.45
CA LEU A 204 -6.84 -0.74 -21.54
C LEU A 204 -7.89 -1.82 -21.41
N SER A 205 -9.15 -1.44 -21.34
CA SER A 205 -10.28 -2.39 -21.30
C SER A 205 -11.46 -1.89 -22.13
N GLY A 206 -12.59 -2.61 -22.09
CA GLY A 206 -13.79 -2.34 -22.84
C GLY A 206 -14.18 -3.48 -23.75
N GLN A 207 -14.75 -3.17 -24.89
CA GLN A 207 -15.09 -4.21 -25.89
C GLN A 207 -13.87 -4.92 -26.40
N LYS A 208 -13.99 -6.22 -26.69
CA LYS A 208 -12.93 -7.15 -27.07
C LYS A 208 -11.90 -6.64 -28.07
N HIS A 209 -12.33 -5.90 -29.09
CA HIS A 209 -11.46 -5.39 -30.14
C HIS A 209 -11.11 -3.90 -30.00
N TYR A 210 -11.49 -3.29 -28.88
CA TYR A 210 -11.20 -1.89 -28.61
C TYR A 210 -9.70 -1.61 -28.59
N LYS A 211 -9.30 -0.49 -29.20
CA LYS A 211 -7.93 0.05 -29.20
C LYS A 211 -7.96 1.51 -28.76
N ALA A 212 -6.92 1.96 -28.07
CA ALA A 212 -6.84 3.35 -27.62
C ALA A 212 -6.94 4.39 -28.77
N SER A 213 -6.59 4.02 -30.00
CA SER A 213 -6.76 4.86 -31.19
C SER A 213 -8.21 5.08 -31.62
N MET A 214 -9.15 4.30 -31.08
CA MET A 214 -10.59 4.43 -31.36
C MET A 214 -11.28 5.41 -30.40
N ARG A 215 -10.55 6.07 -29.51
CA ARG A 215 -11.12 7.03 -28.55
C ARG A 215 -11.84 8.18 -29.26
N GLU A 216 -11.26 8.71 -30.33
CA GLU A 216 -11.83 9.82 -31.10
C GLU A 216 -13.18 9.46 -31.73
N GLU A 217 -13.31 8.23 -32.25
CA GLU A 217 -14.58 7.72 -32.78
C GLU A 217 -15.66 7.63 -31.72
N MET A 218 -15.28 7.22 -30.51
CA MET A 218 -16.21 7.15 -29.38
C MET A 218 -16.73 8.53 -28.97
N ASP A 219 -15.89 9.57 -29.04
CA ASP A 219 -16.28 10.94 -28.72
C ASP A 219 -17.19 11.57 -29.78
N THR A 220 -16.98 11.25 -31.07
CA THR A 220 -17.70 11.88 -32.19
C THR A 220 -18.90 11.09 -32.65
N ASP A 221 -18.84 9.76 -32.55
CA ASP A 221 -19.80 8.83 -33.16
C ASP A 221 -20.44 7.88 -32.14
N TRP A 222 -20.56 8.33 -30.86
CA TRP A 222 -21.12 7.55 -29.76
C TRP A 222 -22.50 6.97 -30.07
N ASP A 223 -23.31 7.65 -30.87
CA ASP A 223 -24.67 7.27 -31.30
C ASP A 223 -24.70 6.40 -32.58
N LYS A 224 -23.54 6.19 -33.23
CA LYS A 224 -23.40 5.43 -34.47
C LYS A 224 -22.77 4.04 -34.27
N GLY A 225 -22.69 3.59 -33.03
CA GLY A 225 -22.15 2.27 -32.71
C GLY A 225 -20.63 2.24 -32.53
N ALA A 226 -20.02 3.34 -32.14
CA ALA A 226 -18.62 3.37 -31.72
C ALA A 226 -18.37 2.38 -30.58
N MET A 227 -17.19 1.73 -30.60
CA MET A 227 -16.84 0.75 -29.58
C MET A 227 -16.60 1.42 -28.24
N TYR A 228 -17.21 0.87 -27.19
CA TYR A 228 -16.91 1.27 -25.81
C TYR A 228 -15.52 0.82 -25.41
N GLY A 229 -14.76 1.73 -24.79
CA GLY A 229 -13.48 1.43 -24.20
C GLY A 229 -13.12 2.34 -23.04
N SER A 230 -12.14 1.90 -22.28
CA SER A 230 -11.55 2.68 -21.19
C SER A 230 -10.03 2.54 -21.17
N GLN A 231 -9.37 3.57 -20.70
CA GLN A 231 -7.94 3.54 -20.48
C GLN A 231 -7.61 4.24 -19.18
N ILE A 232 -6.72 3.63 -18.39
CA ILE A 232 -6.20 4.18 -17.14
C ILE A 232 -4.68 4.26 -17.27
N LYS A 233 -4.12 5.44 -17.04
CA LYS A 233 -2.66 5.69 -17.04
C LYS A 233 -2.27 6.20 -15.66
N ASN A 234 -1.55 5.37 -14.92
CA ASN A 234 -1.08 5.66 -13.58
C ASN A 234 0.42 5.91 -13.56
N ARG A 235 0.85 6.86 -12.74
CA ARG A 235 2.25 7.12 -12.41
C ARG A 235 2.37 7.40 -10.93
N GLU A 236 3.35 6.77 -10.30
CA GLU A 236 3.65 6.97 -8.89
C GLU A 236 5.13 7.32 -8.73
N LEU A 237 5.42 8.31 -7.89
CA LEU A 237 6.74 8.61 -7.38
C LEU A 237 6.65 8.63 -5.86
N ASN A 238 7.32 7.68 -5.20
CA ASN A 238 7.46 7.65 -3.76
C ASN A 238 8.92 7.89 -3.38
N ALA A 239 9.16 8.70 -2.36
CA ALA A 239 10.46 8.91 -1.78
C ALA A 239 10.35 8.92 -0.26
N TYR A 240 11.32 8.30 0.42
CA TYR A 240 11.31 8.23 1.87
C TYR A 240 12.68 8.45 2.49
N PHE A 241 12.65 8.89 3.73
CA PHE A 241 13.80 9.03 4.60
C PHE A 241 13.46 8.51 6.00
N LYS A 242 14.33 7.69 6.56
CA LYS A 242 14.23 7.18 7.93
C LYS A 242 15.55 7.39 8.64
N PHE A 243 15.48 7.89 9.85
CA PHE A 243 16.60 8.00 10.77
C PHE A 243 16.23 7.32 12.09
N GLY A 244 17.14 6.54 12.63
CA GLY A 244 17.00 5.92 13.95
C GLY A 244 18.31 5.96 14.70
N MET A 245 18.26 6.30 15.98
CA MET A 245 19.44 6.38 16.82
C MET A 245 19.16 5.83 18.21
N PRO A 246 19.98 4.89 18.72
CA PRO A 246 19.90 4.50 20.12
C PRO A 246 20.35 5.66 21.02
N VAL A 247 19.64 5.85 22.14
CA VAL A 247 19.90 6.92 23.11
C VAL A 247 19.85 6.38 24.54
N GLY A 248 20.64 7.00 25.40
CA GLY A 248 20.70 6.65 26.82
C GLY A 248 21.46 5.35 27.12
N PRO A 249 21.51 4.97 28.39
CA PRO A 249 22.11 3.71 28.81
C PRO A 249 21.26 2.53 28.38
N GLY A 250 21.90 1.40 28.14
CA GLY A 250 21.23 0.15 27.87
C GLY A 250 20.61 -0.46 29.12
N VAL A 251 19.51 -1.16 28.96
CA VAL A 251 18.93 -2.05 29.96
C VAL A 251 19.42 -3.45 29.67
N TYR A 252 20.08 -4.07 30.63
CA TYR A 252 20.68 -5.39 30.47
C TYR A 252 19.79 -6.46 31.12
N ASP A 253 19.68 -7.61 30.43
CA ASP A 253 19.14 -8.83 30.99
C ASP A 253 20.32 -9.75 31.38
N GLU A 254 20.60 -9.89 32.67
CA GLU A 254 21.71 -10.70 33.17
C GLU A 254 21.60 -12.19 32.76
N ASP A 255 20.36 -12.69 32.59
CA ASP A 255 20.10 -14.08 32.25
C ASP A 255 20.29 -14.37 30.75
N GLN A 256 20.20 -13.37 29.87
CA GLN A 256 20.17 -13.56 28.41
C GLN A 256 21.34 -12.90 27.68
N GLN A 257 22.19 -12.12 28.36
CA GLN A 257 23.27 -11.31 27.76
C GLN A 257 22.77 -10.32 26.67
N ASP A 258 21.48 -9.99 26.70
CA ASP A 258 20.87 -9.05 25.77
C ASP A 258 20.85 -7.63 26.35
N GLU A 259 20.99 -6.64 25.47
CA GLU A 259 20.88 -5.22 25.83
C GLU A 259 19.76 -4.57 25.00
N LEU A 260 18.80 -3.93 25.69
CA LEU A 260 17.81 -3.07 25.07
C LEU A 260 18.17 -1.62 25.25
N ARG A 261 18.18 -0.84 24.14
CA ARG A 261 18.42 0.60 24.19
C ARG A 261 17.20 1.36 23.74
N SER A 262 16.87 2.39 24.52
CA SER A 262 15.92 3.40 24.09
C SER A 262 16.38 4.04 22.79
N ASN A 263 15.45 4.48 21.94
CA ASN A 263 15.79 5.01 20.64
C ASN A 263 14.84 6.14 20.24
N ILE A 264 15.38 7.04 19.41
CA ILE A 264 14.63 8.07 18.69
C ILE A 264 14.57 7.65 17.24
N ALA A 265 13.40 7.77 16.62
CA ALA A 265 13.22 7.56 15.21
C ALA A 265 12.47 8.73 14.56
N PHE A 266 12.88 9.04 13.34
CA PHE A 266 12.22 10.00 12.46
C PHE A 266 11.97 9.34 11.12
N VAL A 267 10.76 9.50 10.60
CA VAL A 267 10.34 8.97 9.30
C VAL A 267 9.66 10.09 8.53
N ALA A 268 10.12 10.31 7.31
CA ALA A 268 9.49 11.18 6.33
C ALA A 268 9.19 10.38 5.07
N ASP A 269 8.01 10.59 4.51
CA ASP A 269 7.55 9.95 3.29
C ASP A 269 6.86 10.99 2.40
N TYR A 270 7.17 10.95 1.11
CA TYR A 270 6.50 11.72 0.08
C TYR A 270 6.01 10.77 -0.99
N ASP A 271 4.73 10.88 -1.32
CA ASP A 271 4.10 10.15 -2.41
C ASP A 271 3.40 11.10 -3.36
N ARG A 272 3.64 10.91 -4.65
CA ARG A 272 2.91 11.59 -5.71
C ARG A 272 2.33 10.56 -6.64
N PHE A 273 1.01 10.47 -6.65
CA PHE A 273 0.26 9.62 -7.55
C PHE A 273 -0.49 10.45 -8.58
N ARG A 274 -0.42 10.06 -9.85
CA ARG A 274 -1.17 10.69 -10.93
C ARG A 274 -1.93 9.64 -11.72
N GLU A 275 -3.22 9.86 -11.85
CA GLU A 275 -4.12 9.08 -12.69
C GLU A 275 -4.69 9.95 -13.81
N ARG A 276 -4.63 9.44 -15.02
CA ARG A 276 -5.39 9.95 -16.17
C ARG A 276 -6.17 8.80 -16.75
N ALA A 277 -7.48 8.93 -16.75
CA ALA A 277 -8.36 7.88 -17.20
C ALA A 277 -9.50 8.41 -18.05
N TYR A 278 -10.01 7.55 -18.91
CA TYR A 278 -11.34 7.71 -19.46
C TYR A 278 -12.10 6.38 -19.39
N PHE A 279 -13.41 6.48 -19.22
CA PHE A 279 -14.34 5.36 -19.13
C PHE A 279 -15.52 5.68 -20.05
N GLY A 280 -15.51 5.14 -21.29
CA GLY A 280 -16.43 5.58 -22.30
C GLY A 280 -16.25 7.08 -22.59
N LEU A 281 -17.28 7.88 -22.39
CA LEU A 281 -17.22 9.33 -22.58
C LEU A 281 -16.75 10.09 -21.32
N ASN A 282 -16.63 9.44 -20.18
CA ASN A 282 -16.22 10.08 -18.93
C ASN A 282 -14.71 10.24 -18.90
N ASP A 283 -14.21 11.45 -18.70
CA ASP A 283 -12.79 11.74 -18.50
C ASP A 283 -12.49 12.06 -17.04
N TYR A 284 -11.40 11.49 -16.54
CA TYR A 284 -10.93 11.68 -15.19
C TYR A 284 -9.44 12.03 -15.17
N ASP A 285 -9.07 13.10 -14.48
CA ASP A 285 -7.65 13.46 -14.19
C ASP A 285 -7.52 13.72 -12.69
N GLY A 286 -6.65 12.99 -12.03
CA GLY A 286 -6.35 13.12 -10.62
C GLY A 286 -4.86 13.20 -10.36
N THR A 287 -4.44 14.08 -9.47
CA THR A 287 -3.08 14.16 -8.93
C THR A 287 -3.15 14.28 -7.42
N ASP A 288 -2.55 13.32 -6.73
CA ASP A 288 -2.49 13.25 -5.28
C ASP A 288 -1.05 13.39 -4.80
N ASN A 289 -0.79 14.41 -3.99
CA ASN A 289 0.51 14.61 -3.35
C ASN A 289 0.33 14.43 -1.84
N MET A 290 1.02 13.47 -1.27
CA MET A 290 0.97 13.16 0.16
C MET A 290 2.34 13.31 0.81
N VAL A 291 2.38 13.94 1.97
CA VAL A 291 3.55 14.02 2.84
C VAL A 291 3.19 13.45 4.19
N SER A 292 3.98 12.52 4.68
CA SER A 292 3.82 11.96 6.02
C SER A 292 5.11 12.14 6.81
N LEU A 293 4.99 12.66 8.02
CA LEU A 293 6.08 12.83 8.97
C LEU A 293 5.74 12.11 10.26
N ASN A 294 6.66 11.35 10.81
CA ASN A 294 6.48 10.68 12.10
C ASN A 294 7.78 10.76 12.91
N MET A 295 7.69 11.26 14.11
CA MET A 295 8.78 11.32 15.07
C MET A 295 8.37 10.56 16.32
N MET A 296 9.22 9.63 16.77
CA MET A 296 8.91 8.79 17.91
C MET A 296 10.11 8.59 18.82
N TYR A 297 9.82 8.42 20.09
CA TYR A 297 10.76 8.01 21.11
C TYR A 297 10.27 6.72 21.77
N ASN A 298 11.09 5.68 21.71
CA ASN A 298 10.84 4.41 22.38
C ASN A 298 11.74 4.31 23.61
N HIS A 299 11.14 4.21 24.79
CA HIS A 299 11.85 4.09 26.05
C HIS A 299 11.67 2.70 26.65
N TYR A 300 12.75 2.04 27.00
CA TYR A 300 12.77 0.79 27.74
C TYR A 300 13.08 1.06 29.21
N PHE A 301 12.08 0.88 30.08
CA PHE A 301 12.27 0.92 31.54
C PHE A 301 12.91 -0.38 32.03
N SER A 302 12.60 -1.50 31.38
CA SER A 302 13.12 -2.83 31.64
C SER A 302 12.80 -3.74 30.44
N PHE A 303 13.26 -4.98 30.46
CA PHE A 303 12.85 -6.00 29.48
C PHE A 303 11.34 -6.29 29.47
N ARG A 304 10.64 -5.94 30.55
CA ARG A 304 9.20 -6.14 30.66
C ARG A 304 8.39 -4.91 30.30
N HIS A 305 8.95 -3.72 30.39
CA HIS A 305 8.21 -2.47 30.30
C HIS A 305 8.82 -1.53 29.30
N SER A 306 8.05 -1.15 28.30
CA SER A 306 8.45 -0.11 27.33
C SER A 306 7.31 0.87 27.07
N LEU A 307 7.66 2.08 26.68
CA LEU A 307 6.76 3.16 26.32
C LEU A 307 7.23 3.77 25.01
N ILE A 308 6.34 3.86 24.05
CA ILE A 308 6.56 4.63 22.81
C ILE A 308 5.68 5.87 22.89
N VAL A 309 6.26 7.03 22.65
CA VAL A 309 5.54 8.28 22.44
C VAL A 309 5.94 8.89 21.12
N GLY A 310 5.01 9.55 20.44
CA GLY A 310 5.33 10.15 19.15
C GLY A 310 4.31 11.18 18.69
N VAL A 311 4.70 11.88 17.64
CA VAL A 311 3.87 12.83 16.91
C VAL A 311 3.94 12.49 15.42
N GLN A 312 2.81 12.60 14.76
CA GLN A 312 2.68 12.31 13.34
C GLN A 312 1.90 13.42 12.65
N SER A 313 2.34 13.80 11.46
CA SER A 313 1.59 14.68 10.57
C SER A 313 1.39 14.00 9.23
N HIS A 314 0.21 14.21 8.66
CA HIS A 314 -0.13 13.78 7.32
C HIS A 314 -0.77 14.93 6.57
N LEU A 315 -0.23 15.25 5.39
CA LEU A 315 -0.70 16.30 4.51
C LEU A 315 -1.04 15.67 3.16
N GLN A 316 -2.24 15.94 2.66
CA GLN A 316 -2.69 15.49 1.36
C GLN A 316 -3.20 16.68 0.54
N PHE A 317 -2.75 16.77 -0.70
CA PHE A 317 -3.19 17.74 -1.70
C PHE A 317 -3.67 16.95 -2.91
N LEU A 318 -4.98 16.84 -3.04
CA LEU A 318 -5.66 16.13 -4.12
C LEU A 318 -6.25 17.15 -5.08
N ASP A 319 -5.75 17.15 -6.31
CA ASP A 319 -6.32 17.88 -7.44
C ASP A 319 -7.08 16.85 -8.28
N GLU A 320 -8.40 16.96 -8.38
CA GLU A 320 -9.26 15.95 -8.98
C GLU A 320 -10.33 16.59 -9.85
N SER A 321 -10.44 16.16 -11.10
CA SER A 321 -11.45 16.61 -12.04
C SER A 321 -12.14 15.46 -12.77
N LEU A 322 -13.42 15.58 -12.95
CA LEU A 322 -14.27 14.65 -13.68
C LEU A 322 -15.11 15.40 -14.73
N LEU A 323 -15.02 14.95 -15.98
CA LEU A 323 -15.94 15.34 -17.05
C LEU A 323 -16.86 14.16 -17.36
N ASN A 324 -18.17 14.36 -17.22
CA ASN A 324 -19.21 13.35 -17.46
C ASN A 324 -20.22 13.88 -18.48
N PRO A 325 -19.91 13.86 -19.78
CA PRO A 325 -20.86 14.20 -20.82
C PRO A 325 -21.94 13.11 -20.93
N THR A 326 -23.19 13.53 -20.96
CA THR A 326 -24.35 12.66 -21.19
C THR A 326 -25.15 13.21 -22.39
N PRO A 327 -24.64 13.04 -23.63
CA PRO A 327 -25.26 13.66 -24.83
C PRO A 327 -26.71 13.30 -25.04
N TRP A 328 -27.12 12.07 -24.67
CA TRP A 328 -28.52 11.60 -24.75
C TRP A 328 -29.48 12.32 -23.80
N LEU A 329 -28.94 13.06 -22.80
CA LEU A 329 -29.73 13.91 -21.89
C LEU A 329 -29.51 15.40 -22.15
N ASP A 330 -28.73 15.74 -23.19
CA ASP A 330 -28.26 17.11 -23.46
C ASP A 330 -27.61 17.75 -22.22
N ALA A 331 -26.87 16.94 -21.46
CA ALA A 331 -26.27 17.33 -20.20
C ALA A 331 -24.76 17.05 -20.22
N ALA A 332 -24.00 17.92 -19.59
CA ALA A 332 -22.58 17.71 -19.32
C ALA A 332 -22.27 18.08 -17.86
N GLY A 333 -21.74 17.11 -17.11
CA GLY A 333 -21.22 17.34 -15.77
C GLY A 333 -19.71 17.64 -15.87
N ALA A 334 -19.29 18.75 -15.32
CA ALA A 334 -17.87 19.09 -15.15
C ALA A 334 -17.65 19.41 -13.67
N TRP A 335 -16.83 18.58 -13.01
CA TRP A 335 -16.65 18.63 -11.58
C TRP A 335 -15.17 18.83 -11.24
N ASN A 336 -14.92 19.81 -10.39
CA ASN A 336 -13.65 19.98 -9.69
C ASN A 336 -13.86 19.50 -8.27
N LEU A 337 -13.12 18.46 -7.85
CA LEU A 337 -13.26 17.79 -6.57
C LEU A 337 -11.98 17.95 -5.74
N ASP A 338 -11.22 19.03 -5.97
CA ASP A 338 -9.98 19.31 -5.27
C ASP A 338 -10.18 19.28 -3.75
N ARG A 339 -9.22 18.66 -3.07
CA ARG A 339 -9.28 18.48 -1.63
C ARG A 339 -7.91 18.66 -1.01
N GLN A 340 -7.87 19.40 0.09
CA GLN A 340 -6.71 19.48 0.95
C GLN A 340 -7.06 18.92 2.32
N GLU A 341 -6.29 17.95 2.79
CA GLU A 341 -6.45 17.34 4.10
C GLU A 341 -5.16 17.45 4.89
N ASN A 342 -5.24 18.07 6.07
CA ASN A 342 -4.13 18.21 7.00
C ASN A 342 -4.49 17.49 8.29
N GLU A 343 -3.64 16.60 8.72
CA GLU A 343 -3.82 15.85 9.95
C GLU A 343 -2.56 15.92 10.81
N VAL A 344 -2.75 16.20 12.09
CA VAL A 344 -1.69 16.18 13.09
C VAL A 344 -2.16 15.39 14.30
N GLY A 345 -1.37 14.42 14.74
CA GLY A 345 -1.70 13.57 15.87
C GLY A 345 -0.51 13.32 16.79
N ALA A 346 -0.83 13.00 18.03
CA ALA A 346 0.11 12.52 19.03
C ALA A 346 -0.37 11.20 19.62
N TYR A 347 0.57 10.34 20.01
CA TYR A 347 0.24 9.04 20.53
C TYR A 347 1.21 8.59 21.62
N ALA A 348 0.71 7.68 22.47
CA ALA A 348 1.49 6.95 23.45
C ALA A 348 1.05 5.49 23.47
N GLU A 349 2.00 4.56 23.51
CA GLU A 349 1.75 3.13 23.57
C GLU A 349 2.66 2.48 24.61
N TYR A 350 2.06 1.84 25.58
CA TYR A 350 2.76 1.13 26.65
C TYR A 350 2.66 -0.38 26.40
N THR A 351 3.81 -1.06 26.52
CA THR A 351 3.91 -2.51 26.38
C THR A 351 4.42 -3.12 27.67
N TYR A 352 3.68 -4.14 28.14
CA TYR A 352 4.09 -5.02 29.21
C TYR A 352 4.29 -6.44 28.68
N THR A 353 5.47 -7.02 28.88
CA THR A 353 5.80 -8.35 28.37
C THR A 353 6.42 -9.23 29.46
N ILE A 354 5.86 -10.42 29.66
CA ILE A 354 6.52 -11.54 30.33
C ILE A 354 6.91 -12.51 29.23
N LYS A 355 8.22 -12.74 29.08
CA LYS A 355 8.75 -13.60 28.00
C LYS A 355 8.00 -14.93 27.98
N ASP A 356 7.64 -15.36 26.78
CA ASP A 356 6.95 -16.61 26.45
C ASP A 356 5.60 -16.83 27.13
N LYS A 357 5.11 -15.88 27.94
CA LYS A 357 3.87 -16.03 28.73
C LYS A 357 2.80 -15.01 28.37
N LEU A 358 3.11 -13.72 28.48
CA LEU A 358 2.11 -12.67 28.35
C LEU A 358 2.68 -11.44 27.68
N SER A 359 1.93 -10.87 26.75
CA SER A 359 2.20 -9.53 26.20
C SER A 359 0.90 -8.73 26.21
N VAL A 360 0.93 -7.56 26.82
CA VAL A 360 -0.17 -6.59 26.85
C VAL A 360 0.33 -5.28 26.26
N VAL A 361 -0.41 -4.74 25.32
CA VAL A 361 -0.14 -3.44 24.70
C VAL A 361 -1.37 -2.57 24.90
N ALA A 362 -1.17 -1.37 25.41
CA ALA A 362 -2.23 -0.37 25.56
C ALA A 362 -1.76 0.96 24.97
N GLY A 363 -2.50 1.49 24.02
CA GLY A 363 -2.17 2.72 23.33
C GLY A 363 -3.34 3.69 23.29
N ILE A 364 -3.01 4.97 23.23
CA ILE A 364 -3.96 6.05 22.97
C ILE A 364 -3.37 6.99 21.92
N ARG A 365 -4.21 7.44 21.01
CA ARG A 365 -3.86 8.39 19.98
C ARG A 365 -4.93 9.46 19.89
N GLY A 366 -4.52 10.72 19.70
CA GLY A 366 -5.40 11.84 19.43
C GLY A 366 -4.95 12.55 18.15
N ASP A 367 -5.87 12.73 17.20
CA ASP A 367 -5.63 13.35 15.90
C ASP A 367 -6.61 14.49 15.67
N TYR A 368 -6.10 15.61 15.23
CA TYR A 368 -6.90 16.69 14.65
C TYR A 368 -6.87 16.60 13.13
N ASN A 369 -8.03 16.49 12.52
CA ASN A 369 -8.19 16.46 11.08
C ASN A 369 -8.79 17.79 10.62
N GLY A 370 -8.00 18.59 9.90
CA GLY A 370 -8.39 19.93 9.48
C GLY A 370 -9.43 19.96 8.36
N TYR A 371 -9.58 18.89 7.59
CA TYR A 371 -10.61 18.81 6.56
C TYR A 371 -12.02 18.68 7.14
N TYR A 372 -12.16 17.84 8.20
CA TYR A 372 -13.43 17.66 8.90
C TYR A 372 -13.62 18.64 10.06
N ASP A 373 -12.59 19.41 10.41
CA ASP A 373 -12.54 20.29 11.61
C ASP A 373 -12.94 19.49 12.88
N LYS A 374 -12.31 18.32 13.06
CA LYS A 374 -12.64 17.41 14.16
C LYS A 374 -11.41 16.83 14.83
N PHE A 375 -11.55 16.63 16.13
CA PHE A 375 -10.58 15.92 16.94
C PHE A 375 -11.08 14.49 17.19
N TYR A 376 -10.23 13.49 16.92
CA TYR A 376 -10.52 12.08 17.12
C TYR A 376 -9.60 11.51 18.18
N VAL A 377 -10.16 10.65 19.05
CA VAL A 377 -9.37 9.89 20.02
C VAL A 377 -9.57 8.41 19.74
N THR A 378 -8.46 7.70 19.56
CA THR A 378 -8.46 6.28 19.19
C THR A 378 -7.65 5.46 20.22
N PRO A 379 -8.30 5.04 21.34
CA PRO A 379 -7.69 4.08 22.27
C PRO A 379 -7.64 2.70 21.63
N ARG A 380 -6.57 1.93 21.92
CA ARG A 380 -6.35 0.57 21.41
C ARG A 380 -5.68 -0.30 22.46
N GLY A 381 -6.05 -1.58 22.49
CA GLY A 381 -5.47 -2.55 23.38
C GLY A 381 -5.30 -3.91 22.74
N HIS A 382 -4.22 -4.61 23.08
CA HIS A 382 -3.91 -5.95 22.61
C HIS A 382 -3.46 -6.81 23.78
N ILE A 383 -3.84 -8.07 23.75
CA ILE A 383 -3.35 -9.08 24.66
C ILE A 383 -2.96 -10.34 23.88
N LYS A 384 -1.80 -10.89 24.21
CA LYS A 384 -1.39 -12.23 23.81
C LYS A 384 -1.01 -12.99 25.08
N TRP A 385 -1.71 -14.08 25.36
CA TRP A 385 -1.48 -14.89 26.54
C TRP A 385 -1.25 -16.36 26.15
N ASN A 386 -0.06 -16.85 26.36
CA ASN A 386 0.28 -18.26 26.22
C ASN A 386 -0.12 -18.97 27.52
N ILE A 387 -1.34 -19.50 27.55
CA ILE A 387 -1.93 -20.19 28.76
C ILE A 387 -1.15 -21.48 28.98
N THR A 388 -0.86 -22.22 27.93
CA THR A 388 -0.01 -23.41 27.90
C THR A 388 0.93 -23.33 26.70
N PRO A 389 1.95 -24.20 26.57
CA PRO A 389 2.80 -24.26 25.36
C PRO A 389 2.03 -24.45 24.06
N THR A 390 0.84 -25.02 24.12
CA THR A 390 -0.02 -25.33 22.96
C THR A 390 -1.27 -24.46 22.86
N THR A 391 -1.60 -23.68 23.91
CA THR A 391 -2.81 -22.84 23.95
C THR A 391 -2.48 -21.38 24.07
N ILE A 392 -2.82 -20.60 23.04
CA ILE A 392 -2.56 -19.18 22.97
C ILE A 392 -3.89 -18.43 22.82
N LEU A 393 -4.17 -17.53 23.75
CA LEU A 393 -5.26 -16.56 23.66
C LEU A 393 -4.74 -15.24 23.09
N ARG A 394 -5.47 -14.67 22.14
CA ARG A 394 -5.22 -13.33 21.61
C ARG A 394 -6.51 -12.55 21.57
N GLY A 395 -6.44 -11.28 21.98
CA GLY A 395 -7.54 -10.35 21.91
C GLY A 395 -7.05 -8.96 21.53
N SER A 396 -7.88 -8.21 20.81
CA SER A 396 -7.64 -6.81 20.50
C SER A 396 -8.96 -6.05 20.49
N ALA A 397 -8.95 -4.82 21.00
CA ALA A 397 -10.09 -3.93 20.95
C ALA A 397 -9.60 -2.48 20.82
N GLY A 398 -10.41 -1.62 20.19
CA GLY A 398 -10.10 -0.21 20.09
C GLY A 398 -10.90 0.48 18.98
N LEU A 399 -10.54 1.72 18.72
CA LEU A 399 -11.17 2.57 17.72
C LEU A 399 -10.20 2.87 16.58
N GLY A 400 -10.76 3.11 15.38
CA GLY A 400 -10.06 3.58 14.21
C GLY A 400 -11.02 4.42 13.37
N TYR A 401 -10.47 5.29 12.53
CA TYR A 401 -11.24 6.04 11.54
C TYR A 401 -10.46 6.17 10.24
N ARG A 402 -11.11 6.52 9.16
CA ARG A 402 -10.50 6.85 7.89
C ARG A 402 -11.29 7.97 7.21
N SER A 403 -10.57 8.76 6.42
CA SER A 403 -11.20 9.70 5.50
C SER A 403 -11.68 8.96 4.26
N THR A 404 -12.89 9.29 3.80
CA THR A 404 -13.46 8.72 2.58
C THR A 404 -13.11 9.58 1.38
N ASN A 405 -12.88 8.95 0.23
CA ASN A 405 -12.79 9.61 -1.06
C ASN A 405 -13.85 9.01 -1.99
N VAL A 406 -14.75 9.84 -2.49
CA VAL A 406 -15.95 9.37 -3.22
C VAL A 406 -15.55 8.63 -4.51
N ILE A 407 -14.63 9.20 -5.29
CA ILE A 407 -14.23 8.61 -6.58
C ILE A 407 -13.33 7.39 -6.33
N THR A 408 -12.27 7.56 -5.53
CA THR A 408 -11.28 6.50 -5.30
C THR A 408 -11.88 5.25 -4.67
N ASP A 409 -12.81 5.42 -3.72
CA ASP A 409 -13.48 4.29 -3.08
C ASP A 409 -14.48 3.60 -4.02
N ASN A 410 -14.83 4.22 -5.17
CA ASN A 410 -15.86 3.75 -6.10
C ASN A 410 -15.45 3.95 -7.57
N ILE A 411 -14.19 3.76 -7.91
CA ILE A 411 -13.66 4.06 -9.25
C ILE A 411 -14.46 3.38 -10.39
N GLY A 412 -14.98 2.19 -10.17
CA GLY A 412 -15.83 1.47 -11.13
C GLY A 412 -17.13 2.21 -11.51
N VAL A 413 -17.59 3.15 -10.69
CA VAL A 413 -18.77 3.98 -11.00
C VAL A 413 -18.51 4.87 -12.22
N LEU A 414 -17.26 5.23 -12.50
CA LEU A 414 -16.91 6.05 -13.68
C LEU A 414 -17.20 5.34 -15.01
N ALA A 415 -17.34 4.02 -15.01
CA ALA A 415 -17.72 3.24 -16.19
C ALA A 415 -19.21 3.40 -16.58
N THR A 416 -19.99 4.16 -15.80
CA THR A 416 -21.41 4.35 -16.04
C THR A 416 -21.68 5.26 -17.24
N GLY A 417 -22.78 4.96 -17.99
CA GLY A 417 -23.36 5.89 -18.94
C GLY A 417 -24.37 6.87 -18.32
N ARG A 418 -24.51 6.92 -16.99
CA ARG A 418 -25.47 7.81 -16.30
C ARG A 418 -24.83 9.17 -16.02
N HIS A 419 -25.70 10.18 -15.93
CA HIS A 419 -25.26 11.49 -15.44
C HIS A 419 -24.89 11.39 -13.97
N ILE A 420 -23.68 11.85 -13.63
CA ILE A 420 -23.14 11.85 -12.27
C ILE A 420 -23.37 13.24 -11.67
N THR A 421 -23.89 13.28 -10.45
CA THR A 421 -24.07 14.51 -9.67
C THR A 421 -23.43 14.33 -8.29
N PHE A 422 -22.83 15.40 -7.78
CA PHE A 422 -22.29 15.48 -6.41
C PHE A 422 -23.13 16.47 -5.62
N GLU A 423 -23.58 16.08 -4.43
CA GLU A 423 -24.34 16.89 -3.48
C GLU A 423 -23.48 17.31 -2.29
#